data_738bb5d7e70c4742a45c5248e028bd34
#
_entry.id   738bb5d7e70c4742a45c5248e028bd34
#
_cell.length_a   1.000
_cell.length_b   1.000
_cell.length_c   1.000
_cell.angle_alpha   90.00
_cell.angle_beta   90.00
_cell.angle_gamma   90.00
#
_symmetry.space_group_name_H-M   'P 1'
#
loop_
_entity.id
_entity.type
_entity.pdbx_description
1 polymer ?
#
loop_
_entity_poly.entity_id
_entity_poly.type
_entity_poly.pdbx_seq_one_letter_code
_entity_poly.pdbx_strand_id
1 'polypeptide(L)'
;MESANLDLEENKEIASKFERALGMGATLAELHGITPDTLEGVYAYAYNFYEKGRLDEAELFFKFFCIYDFQNYNYLKGYAAVCQLKKDYQKAFDMYHICLMLSPDNDFSLVYYMGQCQMGLKNTKMATELFNTVVTYSQNEKVKEMATAYLELLTANTEEEVQTE
;
A
#
# COMPACT_ATOMS: atom_id res chain seq x y z
N MET A 1 8.21 46.75 11.90
CA MET A 1 8.40 46.36 10.48
C MET A 1 9.65 45.50 10.25
N GLU A 2 10.73 45.78 10.98
CA GLU A 2 12.00 44.99 10.83
C GLU A 2 11.90 43.55 11.33
N SER A 3 11.21 43.28 12.44
CA SER A 3 11.04 41.90 12.96
C SER A 3 10.21 40.99 12.04
N ALA A 4 9.15 41.51 11.43
CA ALA A 4 8.31 40.77 10.51
C ALA A 4 9.05 40.41 9.19
N ASN A 5 10.04 41.19 8.79
CA ASN A 5 10.87 40.90 7.61
C ASN A 5 11.96 39.85 7.91
N LEU A 6 12.52 39.87 9.13
CA LEU A 6 13.46 38.83 9.58
C LEU A 6 12.77 37.46 9.65
N ASP A 7 11.58 37.41 10.24
CA ASP A 7 10.78 36.18 10.32
C ASP A 7 10.42 35.60 8.91
N LEU A 8 10.21 36.50 7.93
CA LEU A 8 9.87 36.08 6.57
C LEU A 8 11.10 35.52 5.82
N GLU A 9 12.26 36.10 6.01
CA GLU A 9 13.52 35.61 5.39
C GLU A 9 13.97 34.28 6.03
N GLU A 10 13.85 34.14 7.35
CA GLU A 10 14.15 32.91 8.07
C GLU A 10 13.20 31.76 7.63
N ASN A 11 11.91 32.04 7.50
CA ASN A 11 10.93 31.07 6.99
C ASN A 11 11.20 30.67 5.55
N LYS A 12 11.64 31.56 4.68
CA LYS A 12 12.04 31.23 3.31
C LYS A 12 13.27 30.33 3.26
N GLU A 13 14.27 30.61 4.11
CA GLU A 13 15.48 29.80 4.18
C GLU A 13 15.15 28.39 4.68
N ILE A 14 14.29 28.26 5.70
CA ILE A 14 13.81 26.97 6.21
C ILE A 14 13.06 26.22 5.11
N ALA A 15 12.12 26.87 4.42
CA ALA A 15 11.36 26.26 3.32
C ALA A 15 12.29 25.75 2.20
N SER A 16 13.28 26.55 1.82
CA SER A 16 14.27 26.17 0.79
C SER A 16 15.11 24.95 1.21
N LYS A 17 15.53 24.88 2.49
CA LYS A 17 16.24 23.73 3.03
C LYS A 17 15.37 22.48 3.03
N PHE A 18 14.09 22.64 3.36
CA PHE A 18 13.10 21.56 3.39
C PHE A 18 12.84 21.01 1.97
N GLU A 19 12.57 21.89 1.00
CA GLU A 19 12.40 21.52 -0.41
C GLU A 19 13.62 20.80 -0.97
N ARG A 20 14.81 21.29 -0.63
CA ARG A 20 16.06 20.66 -1.06
C ARG A 20 16.24 19.27 -0.45
N ALA A 21 15.95 19.08 0.83
CA ALA A 21 16.07 17.79 1.50
C ALA A 21 15.07 16.78 0.92
N LEU A 22 13.81 17.17 0.70
CA LEU A 22 12.82 16.33 0.02
C LEU A 22 13.25 15.99 -1.41
N GLY A 23 13.79 16.94 -2.16
CA GLY A 23 14.33 16.73 -3.49
C GLY A 23 15.53 15.77 -3.53
N MET A 24 16.22 15.59 -2.42
CA MET A 24 17.28 14.61 -2.21
C MET A 24 16.78 13.26 -1.68
N GLY A 25 15.46 13.10 -1.52
CA GLY A 25 14.84 11.87 -1.06
C GLY A 25 14.69 11.73 0.46
N ALA A 26 14.91 12.81 1.23
CA ALA A 26 14.66 12.77 2.67
C ALA A 26 13.18 12.56 2.99
N THR A 27 12.89 11.77 4.01
CA THR A 27 11.53 11.55 4.51
C THR A 27 11.13 12.65 5.50
N LEU A 28 9.83 12.82 5.72
CA LEU A 28 9.34 13.73 6.76
C LEU A 28 9.79 13.29 8.16
N ALA A 29 9.93 11.99 8.38
CA ALA A 29 10.43 11.45 9.64
C ALA A 29 11.85 11.95 9.93
N GLU A 30 12.75 11.86 8.95
CA GLU A 30 14.12 12.38 9.07
C GLU A 30 14.16 13.88 9.32
N LEU A 31 13.33 14.65 8.62
CA LEU A 31 13.25 16.10 8.77
C LEU A 31 12.73 16.52 10.15
N HIS A 32 11.88 15.72 10.78
CA HIS A 32 11.38 15.94 12.15
C HIS A 32 12.22 15.26 13.23
N GLY A 33 13.33 14.61 12.88
CA GLY A 33 14.19 13.92 13.82
C GLY A 33 13.57 12.68 14.46
N ILE A 34 12.57 12.08 13.79
CA ILE A 34 11.95 10.82 14.22
C ILE A 34 12.88 9.68 13.80
N THR A 35 13.38 8.94 14.80
CA THR A 35 14.32 7.87 14.54
C THR A 35 13.62 6.62 13.97
N PRO A 36 14.33 5.78 13.20
CA PRO A 36 13.81 4.48 12.74
C PRO A 36 13.28 3.61 13.88
N ASP A 37 13.98 3.56 15.02
CA ASP A 37 13.55 2.79 16.20
C ASP A 37 12.20 3.27 16.75
N THR A 38 11.98 4.60 16.72
CA THR A 38 10.69 5.17 17.12
C THR A 38 9.58 4.74 16.16
N LEU A 39 9.84 4.79 14.85
CA LEU A 39 8.88 4.34 13.85
C LEU A 39 8.58 2.85 13.97
N GLU A 40 9.60 2.01 14.23
CA GLU A 40 9.42 0.58 14.44
C GLU A 40 8.55 0.29 15.69
N GLY A 41 8.80 1.00 16.78
CA GLY A 41 7.96 0.90 17.99
C GLY A 41 6.50 1.25 17.72
N VAL A 42 6.24 2.33 16.99
CA VAL A 42 4.87 2.73 16.60
C VAL A 42 4.27 1.74 15.60
N TYR A 43 5.07 1.17 14.69
CA TYR A 43 4.62 0.15 13.74
C TYR A 43 4.11 -1.11 14.44
N ALA A 44 4.75 -1.54 15.52
CA ALA A 44 4.28 -2.67 16.31
C ALA A 44 2.86 -2.44 16.88
N TYR A 45 2.53 -1.20 17.27
CA TYR A 45 1.17 -0.84 17.69
C TYR A 45 0.17 -0.89 16.53
N ALA A 46 0.53 -0.36 15.36
CA ALA A 46 -0.30 -0.41 14.16
C ALA A 46 -0.62 -1.86 13.77
N TYR A 47 0.39 -2.71 13.80
CA TYR A 47 0.25 -4.13 13.49
C TYR A 47 -0.64 -4.86 14.51
N ASN A 48 -0.51 -4.54 15.81
CA ASN A 48 -1.37 -5.08 16.85
C ASN A 48 -2.85 -4.71 16.66
N PHE A 49 -3.15 -3.48 16.23
CA PHE A 49 -4.51 -3.08 15.89
C PHE A 49 -5.02 -3.85 14.67
N TYR A 50 -4.19 -4.02 13.65
CA TYR A 50 -4.52 -4.81 12.46
C TYR A 50 -4.87 -6.26 12.81
N GLU A 51 -4.04 -6.95 13.60
CA GLU A 51 -4.27 -8.33 14.02
C GLU A 51 -5.55 -8.50 14.85
N LYS A 52 -5.90 -7.51 15.65
CA LYS A 52 -7.13 -7.50 16.44
C LYS A 52 -8.38 -7.08 15.66
N GLY A 53 -8.27 -6.82 14.38
CA GLY A 53 -9.38 -6.36 13.54
C GLY A 53 -9.84 -4.93 13.86
N ARG A 54 -9.06 -4.15 14.62
CA ARG A 54 -9.32 -2.73 14.91
C ARG A 54 -8.83 -1.89 13.73
N LEU A 55 -9.56 -2.01 12.62
CA LEU A 55 -9.10 -1.51 11.33
C LEU A 55 -9.08 0.01 11.23
N ASP A 56 -9.93 0.72 11.98
CA ASP A 56 -9.95 2.19 11.96
C ASP A 56 -8.70 2.75 12.63
N GLU A 57 -8.29 2.17 13.77
CA GLU A 57 -7.07 2.57 14.44
C GLU A 57 -5.83 2.16 13.64
N ALA A 58 -5.81 0.95 13.10
CA ALA A 58 -4.73 0.51 12.23
C ALA A 58 -4.57 1.46 11.03
N GLU A 59 -5.67 1.86 10.39
CA GLU A 59 -5.66 2.80 9.27
C GLU A 59 -5.03 4.14 9.64
N LEU A 60 -5.35 4.68 10.81
CA LEU A 60 -4.78 5.94 11.28
C LEU A 60 -3.25 5.88 11.38
N PHE A 61 -2.73 4.80 11.98
CA PHE A 61 -1.29 4.61 12.10
C PHE A 61 -0.61 4.37 10.76
N PHE A 62 -1.19 3.54 9.87
CA PHE A 62 -0.60 3.30 8.56
C PHE A 62 -0.64 4.56 7.67
N LYS A 63 -1.66 5.40 7.77
CA LYS A 63 -1.67 6.73 7.13
C LYS A 63 -0.54 7.62 7.64
N PHE A 64 -0.32 7.64 8.96
CA PHE A 64 0.81 8.36 9.54
C PHE A 64 2.13 7.90 8.92
N PHE A 65 2.39 6.60 8.85
CA PHE A 65 3.60 6.07 8.25
C PHE A 65 3.75 6.45 6.78
N CYS A 66 2.68 6.38 5.99
CA CYS A 66 2.72 6.78 4.57
C CYS A 66 3.03 8.27 4.37
N ILE A 67 2.70 9.12 5.35
CA ILE A 67 3.04 10.56 5.32
C ILE A 67 4.51 10.78 5.72
N TYR A 68 4.94 10.12 6.79
CA TYR A 68 6.26 10.37 7.37
C TYR A 68 7.40 9.63 6.65
N ASP A 69 7.10 8.47 6.07
CA ASP A 69 8.06 7.67 5.28
C ASP A 69 7.34 6.96 4.11
N PHE A 70 7.05 7.72 3.07
CA PHE A 70 6.33 7.25 1.88
C PHE A 70 7.14 6.30 1.00
N GLN A 71 8.43 6.13 1.26
CA GLN A 71 9.31 5.23 0.53
C GLN A 71 9.35 3.83 1.16
N ASN A 72 8.82 3.67 2.36
CA ASN A 72 8.86 2.41 3.07
C ASN A 72 7.78 1.45 2.54
N TYR A 73 8.23 0.45 1.82
CA TYR A 73 7.41 -0.61 1.25
C TYR A 73 6.47 -1.27 2.28
N ASN A 74 6.95 -1.56 3.49
CA ASN A 74 6.15 -2.25 4.51
C ASN A 74 4.99 -1.40 5.03
N TYR A 75 5.18 -0.09 5.12
CA TYR A 75 4.14 0.84 5.56
C TYR A 75 3.01 0.95 4.53
N LEU A 76 3.37 1.09 3.26
CA LEU A 76 2.41 1.11 2.16
C LEU A 76 1.67 -0.22 2.02
N LYS A 77 2.38 -1.35 2.12
CA LYS A 77 1.79 -2.70 2.09
C LYS A 77 0.80 -2.90 3.24
N GLY A 78 1.17 -2.48 4.45
CA GLY A 78 0.29 -2.52 5.61
C GLY A 78 -0.97 -1.67 5.42
N TYR A 79 -0.82 -0.46 4.89
CA TYR A 79 -1.96 0.40 4.58
C TYR A 79 -2.89 -0.21 3.54
N ALA A 80 -2.33 -0.78 2.47
CA ALA A 80 -3.10 -1.47 1.44
C ALA A 80 -3.92 -2.64 2.02
N ALA A 81 -3.31 -3.45 2.91
CA ALA A 81 -3.98 -4.56 3.57
C ALA A 81 -5.13 -4.10 4.47
N VAL A 82 -4.95 -3.01 5.22
CA VAL A 82 -6.04 -2.42 6.03
C VAL A 82 -7.19 -1.95 5.13
N CYS A 83 -6.89 -1.23 4.04
CA CYS A 83 -7.90 -0.78 3.08
C CYS A 83 -8.67 -1.97 2.48
N GLN A 84 -7.98 -3.06 2.12
CA GLN A 84 -8.60 -4.26 1.58
C GLN A 84 -9.56 -4.91 2.59
N LEU A 85 -9.15 -5.06 3.86
CA LEU A 85 -10.01 -5.60 4.92
C LEU A 85 -11.22 -4.70 5.21
N LYS A 86 -11.07 -3.39 5.06
CA LYS A 86 -12.18 -2.41 5.14
C LYS A 86 -13.06 -2.40 3.89
N LYS A 87 -12.76 -3.22 2.88
CA LYS A 87 -13.44 -3.29 1.59
C LYS A 87 -13.32 -2.02 0.74
N ASP A 88 -12.38 -1.13 1.04
CA ASP A 88 -12.01 -0.02 0.18
C ASP A 88 -11.06 -0.53 -0.92
N TYR A 89 -11.62 -1.38 -1.79
CA TYR A 89 -10.83 -2.16 -2.75
C TYR A 89 -10.10 -1.31 -3.77
N GLN A 90 -10.68 -0.16 -4.17
CA GLN A 90 -10.00 0.73 -5.12
C GLN A 90 -8.74 1.32 -4.48
N LYS A 91 -8.85 1.85 -3.28
CA LYS A 91 -7.70 2.39 -2.56
C LYS A 91 -6.64 1.32 -2.27
N ALA A 92 -7.07 0.13 -1.85
CA ALA A 92 -6.16 -1.00 -1.63
C ALA A 92 -5.39 -1.35 -2.90
N PHE A 93 -6.08 -1.44 -4.04
CA PHE A 93 -5.46 -1.69 -5.34
C PHE A 93 -4.41 -0.64 -5.69
N ASP A 94 -4.74 0.65 -5.55
CA ASP A 94 -3.83 1.75 -5.84
C ASP A 94 -2.58 1.70 -4.94
N MET A 95 -2.75 1.40 -3.65
CA MET A 95 -1.64 1.27 -2.70
C MET A 95 -0.76 0.05 -3.01
N TYR A 96 -1.34 -1.12 -3.33
CA TYR A 96 -0.57 -2.28 -3.76
C TYR A 96 0.19 -2.02 -5.06
N HIS A 97 -0.40 -1.27 -5.99
CA HIS A 97 0.28 -0.87 -7.23
C HIS A 97 1.51 0.01 -6.95
N ILE A 98 1.39 0.99 -6.04
CA ILE A 98 2.54 1.80 -5.60
C ILE A 98 3.60 0.91 -4.93
N CYS A 99 3.20 -0.02 -4.06
CA CYS A 99 4.11 -1.00 -3.48
C CYS A 99 4.88 -1.80 -4.53
N LEU A 100 4.19 -2.24 -5.58
CA LEU A 100 4.82 -3.00 -6.66
C LEU A 100 5.88 -2.19 -7.39
N MET A 101 5.64 -0.89 -7.61
CA MET A 101 6.62 0.01 -8.22
C MET A 101 7.86 0.26 -7.33
N LEU A 102 7.69 0.17 -6.00
CA LEU A 102 8.78 0.32 -5.03
C LEU A 102 9.45 -1.02 -4.66
N SER A 103 8.87 -2.14 -5.10
CA SER A 103 9.38 -3.47 -4.77
C SER A 103 10.67 -3.76 -5.54
N PRO A 104 11.78 -4.10 -4.86
CA PRO A 104 13.04 -4.41 -5.52
C PRO A 104 12.99 -5.73 -6.31
N ASP A 105 12.13 -6.67 -5.92
CA ASP A 105 12.13 -8.06 -6.40
C ASP A 105 10.84 -8.48 -7.13
N ASN A 106 10.03 -7.54 -7.60
CA ASN A 106 8.74 -7.81 -8.23
C ASN A 106 7.89 -8.78 -7.39
N ASP A 107 7.50 -8.36 -6.18
CA ASP A 107 6.70 -9.19 -5.27
C ASP A 107 5.33 -9.52 -5.87
N PHE A 108 5.21 -10.69 -6.52
CA PHE A 108 3.97 -11.17 -7.12
C PHE A 108 2.85 -11.42 -6.10
N SER A 109 3.13 -11.43 -4.80
CA SER A 109 2.07 -11.43 -3.80
C SER A 109 1.23 -10.16 -3.85
N LEU A 110 1.81 -9.02 -4.24
CA LEU A 110 1.08 -7.78 -4.46
C LEU A 110 0.12 -7.89 -5.64
N VAL A 111 0.58 -8.48 -6.75
CA VAL A 111 -0.26 -8.71 -7.95
C VAL A 111 -1.45 -9.62 -7.58
N TYR A 112 -1.21 -10.63 -6.75
CA TYR A 112 -2.27 -11.48 -6.20
C TYR A 112 -3.29 -10.67 -5.38
N TYR A 113 -2.85 -9.81 -4.45
CA TYR A 113 -3.76 -8.95 -3.67
C TYR A 113 -4.50 -7.93 -4.54
N MET A 114 -3.85 -7.41 -5.58
CA MET A 114 -4.50 -6.56 -6.58
C MET A 114 -5.61 -7.31 -7.31
N GLY A 115 -5.40 -8.58 -7.66
CA GLY A 115 -6.42 -9.47 -8.22
C GLY A 115 -7.63 -9.63 -7.29
N GLN A 116 -7.39 -9.85 -6.00
CA GLN A 116 -8.47 -9.91 -5.00
C GLN A 116 -9.23 -8.60 -4.89
N CYS A 117 -8.55 -7.46 -4.96
CA CYS A 117 -9.20 -6.15 -4.96
C CYS A 117 -10.11 -5.99 -6.18
N GLN A 118 -9.66 -6.41 -7.37
CA GLN A 118 -10.47 -6.36 -8.59
C GLN A 118 -11.69 -7.29 -8.52
N MET A 119 -11.59 -8.44 -7.86
CA MET A 119 -12.76 -9.26 -7.55
C MET A 119 -13.75 -8.53 -6.64
N GLY A 120 -13.26 -7.87 -5.60
CA GLY A 120 -14.10 -7.05 -4.72
C GLY A 120 -14.81 -5.89 -5.44
N LEU A 121 -14.19 -5.35 -6.49
CA LEU A 121 -14.75 -4.34 -7.39
C LEU A 121 -15.65 -4.94 -8.49
N LYS A 122 -15.82 -6.26 -8.52
CA LYS A 122 -16.56 -7.01 -9.55
C LYS A 122 -15.98 -6.86 -10.96
N ASN A 123 -14.70 -6.54 -11.07
CA ASN A 123 -13.98 -6.49 -12.33
C ASN A 123 -13.29 -7.83 -12.59
N THR A 124 -14.09 -8.84 -12.94
CA THR A 124 -13.64 -10.23 -13.15
C THR A 124 -12.57 -10.34 -14.22
N LYS A 125 -12.69 -9.56 -15.30
CA LYS A 125 -11.72 -9.55 -16.40
C LYS A 125 -10.32 -9.19 -15.91
N MET A 126 -10.20 -8.06 -15.21
CA MET A 126 -8.90 -7.60 -14.70
C MET A 126 -8.37 -8.52 -13.59
N ALA A 127 -9.25 -9.06 -12.75
CA ALA A 127 -8.87 -10.06 -11.74
C ALA A 127 -8.25 -11.30 -12.40
N THR A 128 -8.87 -11.82 -13.45
CA THR A 128 -8.35 -12.97 -14.22
C THR A 128 -6.96 -12.68 -14.83
N GLU A 129 -6.77 -11.51 -15.42
CA GLU A 129 -5.49 -11.10 -16.00
C GLU A 129 -4.38 -11.04 -14.92
N LEU A 130 -4.68 -10.49 -13.74
CA LEU A 130 -3.74 -10.38 -12.63
C LEU A 130 -3.39 -11.77 -12.07
N PHE A 131 -4.36 -12.66 -11.84
CA PHE A 131 -4.08 -14.00 -11.35
C PHE A 131 -3.30 -14.83 -12.39
N ASN A 132 -3.60 -14.73 -13.67
CA ASN A 132 -2.80 -15.36 -14.73
C ASN A 132 -1.35 -14.86 -14.72
N THR A 133 -1.14 -13.56 -14.48
CA THR A 133 0.20 -12.98 -14.34
C THR A 133 0.95 -13.63 -13.17
N VAL A 134 0.27 -13.81 -12.01
CA VAL A 134 0.87 -14.48 -10.85
C VAL A 134 1.24 -15.93 -11.16
N VAL A 135 0.33 -16.70 -11.76
CA VAL A 135 0.59 -18.11 -12.11
C VAL A 135 1.76 -18.25 -13.07
N THR A 136 1.88 -17.32 -14.02
CA THR A 136 2.90 -17.37 -15.07
C THR A 136 4.29 -16.99 -14.56
N TYR A 137 4.38 -15.94 -13.73
CA TYR A 137 5.67 -15.30 -13.45
C TYR A 137 6.15 -15.42 -12.00
N SER A 138 5.27 -15.73 -11.04
CA SER A 138 5.68 -15.88 -9.65
C SER A 138 6.64 -17.08 -9.47
N GLN A 139 7.63 -16.92 -8.60
CA GLN A 139 8.49 -18.01 -8.15
C GLN A 139 7.98 -18.63 -6.82
N ASN A 140 6.95 -18.03 -6.23
CA ASN A 140 6.36 -18.51 -4.98
C ASN A 140 5.20 -19.46 -5.27
N GLU A 141 5.42 -20.78 -5.09
CA GLU A 141 4.43 -21.81 -5.39
C GLU A 141 3.13 -21.63 -4.59
N LYS A 142 3.21 -21.21 -3.33
CA LYS A 142 2.02 -20.95 -2.52
C LYS A 142 1.16 -19.84 -3.10
N VAL A 143 1.78 -18.77 -3.60
CA VAL A 143 1.05 -17.65 -4.22
C VAL A 143 0.43 -18.07 -5.55
N LYS A 144 1.13 -18.92 -6.33
CA LYS A 144 0.58 -19.52 -7.55
C LYS A 144 -0.64 -20.40 -7.28
N GLU A 145 -0.55 -21.29 -6.29
CA GLU A 145 -1.68 -22.17 -5.90
C GLU A 145 -2.90 -21.34 -5.51
N MET A 146 -2.70 -20.30 -4.71
CA MET A 146 -3.80 -19.40 -4.34
C MET A 146 -4.40 -18.68 -5.54
N ALA A 147 -3.59 -18.20 -6.49
CA ALA A 147 -4.06 -17.53 -7.70
C ALA A 147 -4.81 -18.51 -8.62
N THR A 148 -4.34 -19.76 -8.74
CA THR A 148 -5.00 -20.83 -9.51
C THR A 148 -6.39 -21.11 -8.95
N ALA A 149 -6.54 -21.23 -7.64
CA ALA A 149 -7.83 -21.45 -7.00
C ALA A 149 -8.84 -20.31 -7.31
N TYR A 150 -8.37 -19.07 -7.37
CA TYR A 150 -9.24 -17.96 -7.79
C TYR A 150 -9.61 -18.01 -9.27
N LEU A 151 -8.72 -18.46 -10.16
CA LEU A 151 -9.03 -18.64 -11.58
C LEU A 151 -10.08 -19.75 -11.78
N GLU A 152 -9.98 -20.86 -11.06
CA GLU A 152 -10.98 -21.93 -11.09
C GLU A 152 -12.35 -21.43 -10.62
N LEU A 153 -12.39 -20.65 -9.55
CA LEU A 153 -13.63 -20.03 -9.05
C LEU A 153 -14.26 -19.08 -10.09
N LEU A 154 -13.44 -18.27 -10.77
CA LEU A 154 -13.92 -17.34 -11.79
C LEU A 154 -14.47 -18.05 -13.02
N THR A 155 -13.86 -19.16 -13.44
CA THR A 155 -14.36 -19.97 -14.57
C THR A 155 -15.67 -20.67 -14.23
N ALA A 156 -15.81 -21.24 -13.04
CA ALA A 156 -17.04 -21.89 -12.61
C ALA A 156 -18.22 -20.91 -12.58
N ASN A 157 -18.03 -19.70 -12.05
CA ASN A 157 -19.08 -18.67 -12.02
C ASN A 157 -19.53 -18.24 -13.42
N THR A 158 -18.61 -18.19 -14.38
CA THR A 158 -18.93 -17.80 -15.77
C THR A 158 -19.76 -18.88 -16.48
N GLU A 159 -19.51 -20.17 -16.18
CA GLU A 159 -20.28 -21.30 -16.74
C GLU A 159 -21.70 -21.37 -16.17
N GLU A 160 -21.89 -21.02 -14.90
CA GLU A 160 -23.22 -20.97 -14.27
C GLU A 160 -24.07 -19.83 -14.84
N GLU A 161 -23.50 -18.65 -15.08
CA GLU A 161 -24.22 -17.52 -15.68
C GLU A 161 -24.69 -17.82 -17.10
N VAL A 162 -23.91 -18.55 -17.90
CA VAL A 162 -24.26 -18.93 -19.28
C VAL A 162 -25.37 -20.00 -19.32
N GLN A 163 -25.51 -20.83 -18.29
CA GLN A 163 -26.55 -21.87 -18.23
C GLN A 163 -27.93 -21.36 -17.74
N THR A 164 -27.98 -20.16 -17.22
CA THR A 164 -29.21 -19.55 -16.66
C THR A 164 -29.87 -18.52 -17.59
N GLU A 165 -29.31 -18.25 -18.75
CA GLU A 165 -29.88 -17.48 -19.86
C GLU A 165 -30.50 -18.39 -20.93
#